data_e5787d459dea8c07264cf2a1ef0d73b1
#
_entry.id   e5787d459dea8c07264cf2a1ef0d73b1
#
_cell.length_a   1.000
_cell.length_b   1.000
_cell.length_c   1.000
_cell.angle_alpha   90.00
_cell.angle_beta   90.00
_cell.angle_gamma   90.00
#
_symmetry.space_group_name_H-M   'P 1'
#
loop_
_entity.id
_entity.type
_entity.pdbx_description
1 polymer ?
#
loop_
_entity_poly.entity_id
_entity_poly.type
_entity_poly.pdbx_seq_one_letter_code
_entity_poly.pdbx_strand_id
1 'polypeptide(L)'
;MRVALVSAVVLLGGCVYYNGVYNAKRLTHAAERAERDGRTIEARDYWAQVVVKADTVIARHPASSYVPEVQFLRARALGRMDQCGEAVPALRQALPAAPDSAAIEAGTFELARCLARLGDISAAADAYGQVIGARDPALRNEARFQYVHALRLSGRYAAALDAAANLADPRLPAERMVALAGAGRIPEAMTLIDSAVAHADTTAPWDSVLSAGGRRDPMAMSALVDRLVALPAATPAMKSRWLLEDGLRLMAHDSIRGDARLAEAAAAGPATEPAGRARLARAEQRLARARTSQDLALVVDTLEVLRDVPGARARAAMLADAATRVRAAADSAAAGAPRADLALFLAAETARDALAMPSLAGVLFRRLVEEQPGSPYAPKAVLALHQLDPEGVPDFPALLERYAASPYVAALHGEVGPGLRILEDSLSQFAATAGAASEGTPVAPEPAQPTAPGTRRPVEPR
;
A
#
# COMPACT_ATOMS: atom_id res chain seq x y z
N MET A 1 68.29 -10.66 -25.08
CA MET A 1 67.70 -9.60 -24.24
C MET A 1 66.22 -9.35 -24.42
N ARG A 2 65.63 -9.43 -25.64
CA ARG A 2 64.18 -9.17 -25.81
C ARG A 2 63.25 -10.21 -25.19
N VAL A 3 63.62 -11.47 -25.14
CA VAL A 3 62.79 -12.55 -24.52
C VAL A 3 62.72 -12.43 -23.00
N ALA A 4 63.79 -12.05 -22.33
CA ALA A 4 63.84 -11.87 -20.88
C ALA A 4 62.97 -10.68 -20.41
N LEU A 5 62.85 -9.62 -21.24
CA LEU A 5 62.02 -8.44 -20.91
C LEU A 5 60.54 -8.76 -20.99
N VAL A 6 60.13 -9.56 -21.97
CA VAL A 6 58.69 -9.99 -22.12
C VAL A 6 58.29 -10.90 -20.96
N SER A 7 59.15 -11.84 -20.55
CA SER A 7 58.87 -12.72 -19.40
C SER A 7 58.78 -11.95 -18.08
N ALA A 8 59.55 -10.91 -17.86
CA ALA A 8 59.53 -10.07 -16.65
C ALA A 8 58.22 -9.23 -16.59
N VAL A 9 57.74 -8.72 -17.72
CA VAL A 9 56.49 -7.95 -17.79
C VAL A 9 55.28 -8.84 -17.51
N VAL A 10 55.29 -10.08 -18.00
CA VAL A 10 54.21 -11.06 -17.73
C VAL A 10 54.17 -11.48 -16.25
N LEU A 11 55.33 -11.65 -15.61
CA LEU A 11 55.39 -11.98 -14.19
C LEU A 11 54.96 -10.81 -13.29
N LEU A 12 55.27 -9.58 -13.62
CA LEU A 12 54.83 -8.39 -12.87
C LEU A 12 53.35 -8.14 -13.01
N GLY A 13 52.76 -8.36 -14.19
CA GLY A 13 51.33 -8.27 -14.42
C GLY A 13 50.54 -9.32 -13.63
N GLY A 14 51.03 -10.54 -13.53
CA GLY A 14 50.44 -11.62 -12.74
C GLY A 14 50.40 -11.36 -11.24
N CYS A 15 51.49 -10.77 -10.68
CA CYS A 15 51.56 -10.44 -9.26
C CYS A 15 50.61 -9.32 -8.84
N VAL A 16 50.47 -8.27 -9.63
CA VAL A 16 49.56 -7.15 -9.32
C VAL A 16 48.12 -7.60 -9.38
N TYR A 17 47.80 -8.47 -10.31
CA TYR A 17 46.47 -9.02 -10.46
C TYR A 17 46.07 -9.95 -9.30
N TYR A 18 46.94 -10.91 -8.95
CA TYR A 18 46.73 -11.82 -7.82
C TYR A 18 46.50 -11.07 -6.51
N ASN A 19 47.22 -9.95 -6.31
CA ASN A 19 47.07 -9.09 -5.15
C ASN A 19 45.66 -8.43 -5.09
N GLY A 20 45.06 -8.05 -6.23
CA GLY A 20 43.69 -7.48 -6.28
C GLY A 20 42.60 -8.49 -5.82
N VAL A 21 42.63 -9.70 -6.36
CA VAL A 21 41.71 -10.79 -5.99
C VAL A 21 41.92 -11.21 -4.53
N TYR A 22 43.18 -11.40 -4.11
CA TYR A 22 43.52 -11.73 -2.74
C TYR A 22 43.00 -10.69 -1.74
N ASN A 23 43.14 -9.40 -2.04
CA ASN A 23 42.67 -8.34 -1.18
C ASN A 23 41.11 -8.33 -1.11
N ALA A 24 40.39 -8.59 -2.22
CA ALA A 24 38.95 -8.70 -2.19
C ALA A 24 38.49 -9.84 -1.27
N LYS A 25 39.10 -11.02 -1.38
CA LYS A 25 38.87 -12.16 -0.47
C LYS A 25 39.16 -11.83 0.98
N ARG A 26 40.31 -11.22 1.27
CA ARG A 26 40.73 -10.83 2.63
C ARG A 26 39.73 -9.85 3.25
N LEU A 27 39.26 -8.87 2.48
CA LEU A 27 38.25 -7.90 2.92
C LEU A 27 36.87 -8.59 3.16
N THR A 28 36.48 -9.54 2.32
CA THR A 28 35.28 -10.35 2.54
C THR A 28 35.34 -11.08 3.89
N HIS A 29 36.46 -11.76 4.18
CA HIS A 29 36.62 -12.44 5.47
C HIS A 29 36.70 -11.45 6.66
N ALA A 30 37.22 -10.24 6.46
CA ALA A 30 37.23 -9.21 7.50
C ALA A 30 35.79 -8.69 7.77
N ALA A 31 35.01 -8.47 6.72
CA ALA A 31 33.63 -8.09 6.84
C ALA A 31 32.79 -9.14 7.59
N GLU A 32 32.90 -10.42 7.19
CA GLU A 32 32.20 -11.53 7.83
C GLU A 32 32.59 -11.69 9.32
N ARG A 33 33.85 -11.46 9.67
CA ARG A 33 34.26 -11.45 11.08
C ARG A 33 33.67 -10.28 11.84
N ALA A 34 33.72 -9.07 11.27
CA ALA A 34 33.17 -7.88 11.89
C ALA A 34 31.63 -8.04 12.14
N GLU A 35 30.92 -8.68 11.21
CA GLU A 35 29.49 -9.01 11.40
C GLU A 35 29.27 -9.98 12.57
N ARG A 36 30.03 -11.07 12.64
CA ARG A 36 29.94 -12.03 13.76
C ARG A 36 30.24 -11.39 15.11
N ASP A 37 31.12 -10.39 15.14
CA ASP A 37 31.52 -9.64 16.34
C ASP A 37 30.51 -8.50 16.65
N GLY A 38 29.44 -8.31 15.85
CA GLY A 38 28.46 -7.25 16.02
C GLY A 38 28.96 -5.84 15.61
N ARG A 39 30.11 -5.73 14.97
CA ARG A 39 30.69 -4.47 14.48
C ARG A 39 30.13 -4.08 13.11
N THR A 40 28.86 -3.73 13.10
CA THR A 40 28.06 -3.55 11.86
C THR A 40 28.58 -2.43 10.95
N ILE A 41 29.06 -1.30 11.53
CA ILE A 41 29.59 -0.17 10.75
C ILE A 41 30.90 -0.59 10.06
N GLU A 42 31.82 -1.20 10.80
CA GLU A 42 33.10 -1.67 10.27
C GLU A 42 32.88 -2.77 9.20
N ALA A 43 31.93 -3.67 9.42
CA ALA A 43 31.57 -4.67 8.44
C ALA A 43 31.10 -4.04 7.12
N ARG A 44 30.26 -3.02 7.19
CA ARG A 44 29.77 -2.30 6.03
C ARG A 44 30.89 -1.60 5.25
N ASP A 45 31.85 -1.02 5.96
CA ASP A 45 33.02 -0.40 5.35
C ASP A 45 33.89 -1.43 4.61
N TYR A 46 34.09 -2.62 5.19
CA TYR A 46 34.80 -3.71 4.51
C TYR A 46 34.04 -4.17 3.27
N TRP A 47 32.72 -4.33 3.34
CA TRP A 47 31.91 -4.69 2.16
C TRP A 47 31.99 -3.65 1.05
N ALA A 48 31.99 -2.35 1.38
CA ALA A 48 32.16 -1.29 0.40
C ALA A 48 33.58 -1.38 -0.27
N GLN A 49 34.61 -1.69 0.51
CA GLN A 49 35.93 -1.91 -0.04
C GLN A 49 36.04 -3.15 -0.93
N VAL A 50 35.26 -4.22 -0.65
CA VAL A 50 35.15 -5.38 -1.54
C VAL A 50 34.63 -4.96 -2.91
N VAL A 51 33.57 -4.15 -2.96
CA VAL A 51 33.00 -3.65 -4.24
C VAL A 51 34.06 -2.86 -5.01
N VAL A 52 34.74 -1.90 -4.39
CA VAL A 52 35.74 -1.08 -5.04
C VAL A 52 36.92 -1.93 -5.57
N LYS A 53 37.39 -2.93 -4.80
CA LYS A 53 38.46 -3.84 -5.26
C LYS A 53 37.98 -4.74 -6.39
N ALA A 54 36.78 -5.25 -6.32
CA ALA A 54 36.18 -6.07 -7.36
C ALA A 54 36.05 -5.28 -8.67
N ASP A 55 35.48 -4.08 -8.63
CA ASP A 55 35.35 -3.20 -9.79
C ASP A 55 36.70 -2.87 -10.42
N THR A 56 37.75 -2.63 -9.59
CA THR A 56 39.09 -2.38 -10.07
C THR A 56 39.65 -3.59 -10.85
N VAL A 57 39.45 -4.82 -10.32
CA VAL A 57 39.92 -6.04 -11.00
C VAL A 57 39.19 -6.27 -12.30
N ILE A 58 37.88 -6.14 -12.31
CA ILE A 58 37.01 -6.33 -13.49
C ILE A 58 37.40 -5.32 -14.60
N ALA A 59 37.57 -4.04 -14.24
CA ALA A 59 37.88 -3.00 -15.20
C ALA A 59 39.26 -3.15 -15.80
N ARG A 60 40.30 -3.54 -15.00
CA ARG A 60 41.69 -3.64 -15.45
C ARG A 60 41.99 -4.95 -16.15
N HIS A 61 41.27 -6.02 -15.80
CA HIS A 61 41.59 -7.38 -16.26
C HIS A 61 40.35 -8.15 -16.70
N PRO A 62 39.54 -7.65 -17.65
CA PRO A 62 38.25 -8.23 -18.00
C PRO A 62 38.29 -9.65 -18.58
N ALA A 63 39.44 -10.04 -19.16
CA ALA A 63 39.61 -11.36 -19.76
C ALA A 63 40.22 -12.40 -18.78
N SER A 64 40.35 -12.08 -17.51
CA SER A 64 40.99 -13.00 -16.56
C SER A 64 40.02 -14.10 -16.09
N SER A 65 40.58 -15.30 -15.85
CA SER A 65 39.86 -16.45 -15.29
C SER A 65 39.31 -16.22 -13.86
N TYR A 66 39.77 -15.18 -13.16
CA TYR A 66 39.26 -14.83 -11.82
C TYR A 66 38.09 -13.83 -11.85
N VAL A 67 37.75 -13.25 -12.98
CA VAL A 67 36.65 -12.27 -13.07
C VAL A 67 35.33 -12.85 -12.56
N PRO A 68 34.92 -14.10 -12.86
CA PRO A 68 33.69 -14.66 -12.32
C PRO A 68 33.65 -14.73 -10.80
N GLU A 69 34.73 -15.12 -10.16
CA GLU A 69 34.86 -15.16 -8.70
C GLU A 69 34.74 -13.75 -8.09
N VAL A 70 35.42 -12.78 -8.70
CA VAL A 70 35.41 -11.39 -8.22
C VAL A 70 34.00 -10.77 -8.42
N GLN A 71 33.32 -11.09 -9.51
CA GLN A 71 31.92 -10.69 -9.72
C GLN A 71 31.00 -11.26 -8.64
N PHE A 72 31.21 -12.51 -8.23
CA PHE A 72 30.48 -13.13 -7.15
C PHE A 72 30.71 -12.40 -5.80
N LEU A 73 31.99 -12.09 -5.46
CA LEU A 73 32.31 -11.33 -4.25
C LEU A 73 31.64 -9.95 -4.26
N ARG A 74 31.68 -9.26 -5.41
CA ARG A 74 30.99 -7.97 -5.61
C ARG A 74 29.51 -8.08 -5.39
N ALA A 75 28.87 -9.05 -6.01
CA ALA A 75 27.41 -9.25 -5.92
C ALA A 75 26.98 -9.51 -4.46
N ARG A 76 27.73 -10.35 -3.73
CA ARG A 76 27.50 -10.57 -2.29
C ARG A 76 27.66 -9.29 -1.49
N ALA A 77 28.72 -8.54 -1.74
CA ALA A 77 28.99 -7.29 -1.02
C ALA A 77 27.87 -6.26 -1.24
N LEU A 78 27.35 -6.12 -2.46
CA LEU A 78 26.18 -5.28 -2.75
C LEU A 78 24.97 -5.71 -1.92
N GLY A 79 24.69 -7.01 -1.86
CA GLY A 79 23.61 -7.54 -1.03
C GLY A 79 23.81 -7.19 0.45
N ARG A 80 25.02 -7.45 1.00
CA ARG A 80 25.33 -7.17 2.42
C ARG A 80 25.24 -5.67 2.78
N MET A 81 25.37 -4.79 1.79
CA MET A 81 25.16 -3.35 1.94
C MET A 81 23.70 -2.92 1.71
N ASP A 82 22.78 -3.86 1.52
CA ASP A 82 21.37 -3.61 1.24
C ASP A 82 21.08 -2.95 -0.13
N GLN A 83 22.05 -2.97 -1.05
CA GLN A 83 21.88 -2.52 -2.44
C GLN A 83 21.20 -3.59 -3.28
N CYS A 84 20.03 -4.05 -2.83
CA CYS A 84 19.35 -5.23 -3.37
C CYS A 84 18.91 -5.09 -4.83
N GLY A 85 18.61 -3.86 -5.30
CA GLY A 85 18.30 -3.62 -6.71
C GLY A 85 19.42 -4.02 -7.65
N GLU A 86 20.68 -3.77 -7.27
CA GLU A 86 21.87 -4.17 -8.04
C GLU A 86 22.33 -5.59 -7.70
N ALA A 87 22.18 -6.00 -6.44
CA ALA A 87 22.64 -7.30 -5.96
C ALA A 87 21.89 -8.47 -6.61
N VAL A 88 20.56 -8.39 -6.76
CA VAL A 88 19.74 -9.49 -7.29
C VAL A 88 20.17 -9.90 -8.71
N PRO A 89 20.24 -9.02 -9.71
CA PRO A 89 20.69 -9.41 -11.04
C PRO A 89 22.17 -9.88 -11.01
N ALA A 90 23.04 -9.23 -10.24
CA ALA A 90 24.45 -9.61 -10.13
C ALA A 90 24.63 -11.00 -9.49
N LEU A 91 23.88 -11.33 -8.42
CA LEU A 91 23.93 -12.65 -7.79
C LEU A 91 23.38 -13.74 -8.72
N ARG A 92 22.27 -13.49 -9.42
CA ARG A 92 21.73 -14.45 -10.41
C ARG A 92 22.75 -14.78 -11.50
N GLN A 93 23.50 -13.79 -11.95
CA GLN A 93 24.55 -13.98 -12.96
C GLN A 93 25.79 -14.70 -12.40
N ALA A 94 26.20 -14.36 -11.17
CA ALA A 94 27.49 -14.81 -10.61
C ALA A 94 27.41 -16.15 -9.86
N LEU A 95 26.22 -16.55 -9.34
CA LEU A 95 26.06 -17.80 -8.59
C LEU A 95 26.51 -19.07 -9.33
N PRO A 96 26.30 -19.25 -10.65
CA PRO A 96 26.77 -20.43 -11.38
C PRO A 96 28.30 -20.56 -11.42
N ALA A 97 29.01 -19.47 -11.19
CA ALA A 97 30.48 -19.40 -11.19
C ALA A 97 31.06 -19.25 -9.78
N ALA A 98 30.28 -19.49 -8.74
CA ALA A 98 30.74 -19.44 -7.35
C ALA A 98 31.81 -20.53 -7.12
N PRO A 99 32.85 -20.25 -6.28
CA PRO A 99 34.03 -21.10 -6.18
C PRO A 99 33.76 -22.48 -5.56
N ASP A 100 32.79 -22.59 -4.69
CA ASP A 100 32.46 -23.82 -3.97
C ASP A 100 30.99 -23.82 -3.48
N SER A 101 30.56 -24.94 -2.92
CA SER A 101 29.18 -25.09 -2.43
C SER A 101 28.85 -24.18 -1.25
N ALA A 102 29.80 -23.83 -0.40
CA ALA A 102 29.57 -22.92 0.72
C ALA A 102 29.34 -21.49 0.19
N ALA A 103 30.06 -21.08 -0.85
CA ALA A 103 29.84 -19.83 -1.54
C ALA A 103 28.47 -19.81 -2.24
N ILE A 104 28.07 -20.89 -2.90
CA ILE A 104 26.72 -21.02 -3.50
C ILE A 104 25.64 -20.86 -2.42
N GLU A 105 25.75 -21.59 -1.32
CA GLU A 105 24.81 -21.54 -0.20
C GLU A 105 24.69 -20.10 0.37
N ALA A 106 25.83 -19.45 0.65
CA ALA A 106 25.85 -18.08 1.17
C ALA A 106 25.31 -17.07 0.15
N GLY A 107 25.66 -17.20 -1.12
CA GLY A 107 25.17 -16.33 -2.18
C GLY A 107 23.67 -16.49 -2.45
N THR A 108 23.17 -17.72 -2.41
CA THR A 108 21.72 -18.01 -2.56
C THR A 108 20.93 -17.48 -1.37
N PHE A 109 21.44 -17.60 -0.16
CA PHE A 109 20.85 -16.98 1.02
C PHE A 109 20.77 -15.44 0.89
N GLU A 110 21.86 -14.83 0.39
CA GLU A 110 21.90 -13.39 0.16
C GLU A 110 20.93 -12.94 -0.93
N LEU A 111 20.81 -13.72 -2.02
CA LEU A 111 19.79 -13.51 -3.06
C LEU A 111 18.38 -13.56 -2.48
N ALA A 112 18.07 -14.58 -1.67
CA ALA A 112 16.79 -14.73 -1.02
C ALA A 112 16.46 -13.53 -0.11
N ARG A 113 17.44 -13.08 0.68
CA ARG A 113 17.30 -11.92 1.56
C ARG A 113 17.00 -10.64 0.77
N CYS A 114 17.71 -10.43 -0.33
CA CYS A 114 17.49 -9.29 -1.20
C CYS A 114 16.13 -9.34 -1.93
N LEU A 115 15.70 -10.51 -2.40
CA LEU A 115 14.37 -10.68 -2.97
C LEU A 115 13.26 -10.33 -1.97
N ALA A 116 13.38 -10.79 -0.72
CA ALA A 116 12.45 -10.45 0.35
C ALA A 116 12.39 -8.93 0.61
N ARG A 117 13.53 -8.25 0.62
CA ARG A 117 13.59 -6.78 0.78
C ARG A 117 12.95 -6.02 -0.38
N LEU A 118 13.03 -6.54 -1.60
CA LEU A 118 12.38 -5.96 -2.76
C LEU A 118 10.89 -6.29 -2.87
N GLY A 119 10.35 -7.08 -1.92
CA GLY A 119 8.95 -7.48 -1.88
C GLY A 119 8.60 -8.70 -2.73
N ASP A 120 9.56 -9.32 -3.40
CA ASP A 120 9.38 -10.58 -4.13
C ASP A 120 9.46 -11.77 -3.16
N ILE A 121 8.45 -11.84 -2.27
CA ILE A 121 8.42 -12.81 -1.17
C ILE A 121 8.33 -14.25 -1.69
N SER A 122 7.64 -14.47 -2.81
CA SER A 122 7.51 -15.82 -3.39
C SER A 122 8.86 -16.34 -3.89
N ALA A 123 9.59 -15.54 -4.66
CA ALA A 123 10.92 -15.91 -5.12
C ALA A 123 11.94 -16.01 -3.95
N ALA A 124 11.78 -15.17 -2.91
CA ALA A 124 12.59 -15.28 -1.70
C ALA A 124 12.37 -16.63 -0.99
N ALA A 125 11.12 -17.07 -0.84
CA ALA A 125 10.80 -18.39 -0.26
C ALA A 125 11.46 -19.52 -1.06
N ASP A 126 11.34 -19.49 -2.38
CA ASP A 126 11.93 -20.53 -3.24
C ASP A 126 13.47 -20.53 -3.15
N ALA A 127 14.11 -19.38 -3.05
CA ALA A 127 15.56 -19.28 -2.87
C ALA A 127 16.02 -19.70 -1.46
N TYR A 128 15.29 -19.32 -0.39
CA TYR A 128 15.59 -19.86 0.95
C TYR A 128 15.45 -21.37 1.00
N GLY A 129 14.43 -21.94 0.33
CA GLY A 129 14.20 -23.39 0.23
C GLY A 129 15.40 -24.18 -0.32
N GLN A 130 16.22 -23.55 -1.18
CA GLN A 130 17.43 -24.18 -1.73
C GLN A 130 18.55 -24.31 -0.70
N VAL A 131 18.53 -23.56 0.39
CA VAL A 131 19.62 -23.50 1.40
C VAL A 131 19.20 -23.96 2.80
N ILE A 132 18.01 -24.56 2.96
CA ILE A 132 17.58 -25.16 4.25
C ILE A 132 18.44 -26.34 4.70
N GLY A 133 19.24 -26.90 3.82
CA GLY A 133 20.19 -27.99 4.07
C GLY A 133 21.66 -27.53 4.11
N ALA A 134 21.92 -26.21 4.21
CA ALA A 134 23.28 -25.66 4.18
C ALA A 134 24.22 -26.33 5.17
N ARG A 135 25.49 -26.44 4.82
CA ARG A 135 26.53 -27.10 5.62
C ARG A 135 26.83 -26.34 6.91
N ASP A 136 26.92 -25.02 6.82
CA ASP A 136 27.04 -24.16 8.00
C ASP A 136 25.77 -24.24 8.85
N PRO A 137 25.86 -24.69 10.13
CA PRO A 137 24.69 -24.80 11.00
C PRO A 137 24.01 -23.46 11.26
N ALA A 138 24.73 -22.37 11.35
CA ALA A 138 24.18 -21.03 11.59
C ALA A 138 23.37 -20.58 10.36
N LEU A 139 23.94 -20.68 9.17
CA LEU A 139 23.26 -20.37 7.92
C LEU A 139 22.03 -21.26 7.72
N ARG A 140 22.18 -22.56 7.96
CA ARG A 140 21.08 -23.52 7.84
C ARG A 140 19.90 -23.19 8.76
N ASN A 141 20.15 -22.89 10.03
CA ASN A 141 19.10 -22.59 10.98
C ASN A 141 18.37 -21.29 10.60
N GLU A 142 19.13 -20.26 10.21
CA GLU A 142 18.53 -19.01 9.77
C GLU A 142 17.77 -19.18 8.45
N ALA A 143 18.29 -19.93 7.49
CA ALA A 143 17.61 -20.21 6.23
C ALA A 143 16.28 -20.96 6.45
N ARG A 144 16.24 -21.91 7.37
CA ARG A 144 15.00 -22.62 7.74
C ARG A 144 13.95 -21.70 8.33
N PHE A 145 14.36 -20.83 9.24
CA PHE A 145 13.43 -19.84 9.80
C PHE A 145 12.93 -18.88 8.72
N GLN A 146 13.82 -18.29 7.94
CA GLN A 146 13.45 -17.37 6.87
C GLN A 146 12.59 -18.03 5.78
N TYR A 147 12.78 -19.31 5.52
CA TYR A 147 11.92 -20.09 4.63
C TYR A 147 10.49 -20.17 5.16
N VAL A 148 10.31 -20.54 6.43
CA VAL A 148 8.99 -20.57 7.08
C VAL A 148 8.34 -19.19 7.04
N HIS A 149 9.10 -18.15 7.39
CA HIS A 149 8.63 -16.76 7.39
C HIS A 149 8.19 -16.29 6.00
N ALA A 150 8.98 -16.55 4.96
CA ALA A 150 8.66 -16.19 3.59
C ALA A 150 7.45 -16.98 3.04
N LEU A 151 7.35 -18.28 3.35
CA LEU A 151 6.17 -19.08 3.01
C LEU A 151 4.90 -18.50 3.61
N ARG A 152 4.95 -18.12 4.89
CA ARG A 152 3.80 -17.50 5.57
C ARG A 152 3.45 -16.14 4.93
N LEU A 153 4.44 -15.28 4.68
CA LEU A 153 4.22 -13.97 4.04
C LEU A 153 3.64 -14.09 2.62
N SER A 154 4.04 -15.12 1.87
CA SER A 154 3.47 -15.39 0.54
C SER A 154 2.10 -16.08 0.57
N GLY A 155 1.52 -16.31 1.77
CA GLY A 155 0.22 -16.97 1.92
C GLY A 155 0.26 -18.50 1.75
N ARG A 156 1.44 -19.10 1.63
CA ARG A 156 1.65 -20.57 1.52
C ARG A 156 1.62 -21.23 2.91
N TYR A 157 0.51 -21.00 3.65
CA TYR A 157 0.40 -21.35 5.08
C TYR A 157 0.61 -22.82 5.38
N ALA A 158 0.05 -23.74 4.58
CA ALA A 158 0.24 -25.17 4.79
C ALA A 158 1.72 -25.55 4.69
N ALA A 159 2.41 -25.10 3.64
CA ALA A 159 3.84 -25.33 3.46
C ALA A 159 4.69 -24.71 4.59
N ALA A 160 4.28 -23.55 5.11
CA ALA A 160 4.95 -22.93 6.26
C ALA A 160 4.82 -23.79 7.52
N LEU A 161 3.66 -24.40 7.77
CA LEU A 161 3.43 -25.29 8.91
C LEU A 161 4.25 -26.59 8.79
N ASP A 162 4.29 -27.17 7.59
CA ASP A 162 5.08 -28.36 7.30
C ASP A 162 6.59 -28.08 7.50
N ALA A 163 7.08 -26.97 6.98
CA ALA A 163 8.48 -26.56 7.14
C ALA A 163 8.84 -26.25 8.62
N ALA A 164 7.87 -25.76 9.41
CA ALA A 164 8.06 -25.46 10.83
C ALA A 164 7.96 -26.70 11.74
N ALA A 165 7.42 -27.85 11.29
CA ALA A 165 7.01 -28.96 12.16
C ALA A 165 8.14 -29.48 13.07
N ASN A 166 9.35 -29.63 12.55
CA ASN A 166 10.50 -30.19 13.24
C ASN A 166 11.62 -29.16 13.52
N LEU A 167 11.27 -27.89 13.52
CA LEU A 167 12.22 -26.81 13.75
C LEU A 167 12.06 -26.26 15.17
N ALA A 168 13.18 -26.20 15.91
CA ALA A 168 13.26 -25.60 17.24
C ALA A 168 13.88 -24.21 17.14
N ASP A 169 13.04 -23.19 17.01
CA ASP A 169 13.43 -21.77 16.97
C ASP A 169 12.43 -20.97 17.82
N PRO A 170 12.89 -20.12 18.75
CA PRO A 170 12.02 -19.35 19.63
C PRO A 170 11.09 -18.37 18.89
N ARG A 171 11.37 -18.04 17.64
CA ARG A 171 10.55 -17.17 16.79
C ARG A 171 9.34 -17.89 16.17
N LEU A 172 9.35 -19.21 16.12
CA LEU A 172 8.32 -20.01 15.43
C LEU A 172 6.92 -19.98 16.02
N PRO A 173 6.68 -19.83 17.34
CA PRO A 173 5.33 -19.75 17.85
C PRO A 173 4.51 -18.63 17.18
N ALA A 174 5.11 -17.45 16.95
CA ALA A 174 4.49 -16.35 16.24
C ALA A 174 4.17 -16.69 14.78
N GLU A 175 5.11 -17.31 14.06
CA GLU A 175 4.92 -17.75 12.66
C GLU A 175 3.83 -18.81 12.54
N ARG A 176 3.84 -19.81 13.45
CA ARG A 176 2.83 -20.89 13.51
C ARG A 176 1.43 -20.36 13.79
N MET A 177 1.31 -19.41 14.72
CA MET A 177 0.02 -18.78 15.06
C MET A 177 -0.64 -18.16 13.82
N VAL A 178 0.11 -17.36 13.07
CA VAL A 178 -0.39 -16.72 11.84
C VAL A 178 -0.65 -17.75 10.74
N ALA A 179 0.23 -18.74 10.58
CA ALA A 179 0.08 -19.78 9.55
C ALA A 179 -1.13 -20.68 9.80
N LEU A 180 -1.40 -21.07 11.05
CA LEU A 180 -2.59 -21.85 11.45
C LEU A 180 -3.86 -21.05 11.17
N ALA A 181 -3.91 -19.79 11.58
CA ALA A 181 -5.05 -18.91 11.32
C ALA A 181 -5.29 -18.75 9.81
N GLY A 182 -4.25 -18.51 9.03
CA GLY A 182 -4.34 -18.35 7.57
C GLY A 182 -4.68 -19.64 6.82
N ALA A 183 -4.30 -20.81 7.36
CA ALA A 183 -4.67 -22.12 6.84
C ALA A 183 -6.13 -22.52 7.19
N GLY A 184 -6.83 -21.74 8.04
CA GLY A 184 -8.17 -22.09 8.52
C GLY A 184 -8.18 -23.11 9.67
N ARG A 185 -7.01 -23.45 10.22
CA ARG A 185 -6.87 -24.35 11.39
C ARG A 185 -7.09 -23.56 12.69
N ILE A 186 -8.26 -22.90 12.79
CA ILE A 186 -8.57 -21.96 13.87
C ILE A 186 -8.48 -22.60 15.27
N PRO A 187 -9.00 -23.81 15.54
CA PRO A 187 -8.91 -24.41 16.86
C PRO A 187 -7.45 -24.60 17.34
N GLU A 188 -6.56 -24.96 16.42
CA GLU A 188 -5.13 -25.14 16.73
C GLU A 188 -4.42 -23.77 16.91
N ALA A 189 -4.78 -22.76 16.10
CA ALA A 189 -4.30 -21.41 16.30
C ALA A 189 -4.70 -20.87 17.67
N MET A 190 -5.94 -21.14 18.10
CA MET A 190 -6.47 -20.68 19.39
C MET A 190 -5.67 -21.22 20.59
N THR A 191 -5.08 -22.39 20.51
CA THR A 191 -4.20 -22.91 21.57
C THR A 191 -2.98 -22.02 21.80
N LEU A 192 -2.33 -21.56 20.72
CA LEU A 192 -1.19 -20.62 20.82
C LEU A 192 -1.64 -19.21 21.20
N ILE A 193 -2.77 -18.77 20.65
CA ILE A 193 -3.41 -17.49 20.95
C ILE A 193 -3.78 -17.39 22.43
N ASP A 194 -4.38 -18.43 23.00
CA ASP A 194 -4.78 -18.48 24.41
C ASP A 194 -3.57 -18.31 25.33
N SER A 195 -2.46 -18.97 25.00
CA SER A 195 -1.21 -18.81 25.74
C SER A 195 -0.70 -17.37 25.66
N ALA A 196 -0.66 -16.75 24.49
CA ALA A 196 -0.18 -15.38 24.33
C ALA A 196 -1.09 -14.37 25.03
N VAL A 197 -2.41 -14.54 24.94
CA VAL A 197 -3.39 -13.68 25.64
C VAL A 197 -3.28 -13.83 27.17
N ALA A 198 -3.10 -15.07 27.67
CA ALA A 198 -2.92 -15.31 29.09
C ALA A 198 -1.67 -14.63 29.68
N HIS A 199 -0.63 -14.47 28.88
CA HIS A 199 0.58 -13.74 29.25
C HIS A 199 0.50 -12.24 28.95
N ALA A 200 -0.66 -11.74 28.51
CA ALA A 200 -0.87 -10.34 28.10
C ALA A 200 0.16 -9.86 27.06
N ASP A 201 0.59 -10.76 26.18
CA ASP A 201 1.61 -10.48 25.16
C ASP A 201 1.05 -9.55 24.07
N THR A 202 1.36 -8.26 24.16
CA THR A 202 0.98 -7.27 23.15
C THR A 202 1.97 -7.23 21.97
N THR A 203 3.07 -7.97 22.03
CA THR A 203 4.11 -8.02 20.98
C THR A 203 3.86 -9.15 19.98
N ALA A 204 2.95 -10.08 20.27
CA ALA A 204 2.53 -11.10 19.33
C ALA A 204 1.98 -10.47 18.04
N PRO A 205 2.06 -11.17 16.89
CA PRO A 205 1.70 -10.59 15.58
C PRO A 205 0.18 -10.52 15.35
N TRP A 206 -0.54 -9.85 16.26
CA TRP A 206 -2.01 -9.82 16.26
C TRP A 206 -2.62 -9.34 14.95
N ASP A 207 -2.06 -8.29 14.35
CA ASP A 207 -2.55 -7.78 13.06
C ASP A 207 -2.47 -8.85 11.96
N SER A 208 -1.37 -9.61 11.93
CA SER A 208 -1.19 -10.69 10.97
C SER A 208 -2.15 -11.85 11.24
N VAL A 209 -2.38 -12.21 12.50
CA VAL A 209 -3.34 -13.26 12.92
C VAL A 209 -4.75 -12.85 12.52
N LEU A 210 -5.17 -11.65 12.87
CA LEU A 210 -6.51 -11.12 12.57
C LEU A 210 -6.74 -10.99 11.07
N SER A 211 -5.73 -10.56 10.31
CA SER A 211 -5.82 -10.46 8.85
C SER A 211 -5.88 -11.83 8.18
N ALA A 212 -5.01 -12.76 8.57
CA ALA A 212 -4.97 -14.10 7.97
C ALA A 212 -6.19 -14.94 8.33
N GLY A 213 -6.55 -14.98 9.62
CA GLY A 213 -7.70 -15.73 10.14
C GLY A 213 -9.04 -15.12 9.75
N GLY A 214 -9.13 -13.79 9.65
CA GLY A 214 -10.37 -13.09 9.33
C GLY A 214 -10.92 -13.39 7.94
N ARG A 215 -10.08 -13.83 7.01
CA ARG A 215 -10.52 -14.33 5.70
C ARG A 215 -11.09 -15.75 5.76
N ARG A 216 -10.84 -16.49 6.83
CA ARG A 216 -11.27 -17.89 7.03
C ARG A 216 -12.47 -17.98 7.96
N ASP A 217 -12.38 -17.30 9.10
CA ASP A 217 -13.45 -17.26 10.11
C ASP A 217 -13.53 -15.84 10.71
N PRO A 218 -14.31 -14.95 10.08
CA PRO A 218 -14.48 -13.57 10.57
C PRO A 218 -15.02 -13.50 12.00
N MET A 219 -15.90 -14.44 12.38
CA MET A 219 -16.55 -14.41 13.70
C MET A 219 -15.61 -14.84 14.81
N ALA A 220 -14.80 -15.88 14.60
CA ALA A 220 -13.77 -16.27 15.57
C ALA A 220 -12.74 -15.15 15.77
N MET A 221 -12.36 -14.45 14.70
CA MET A 221 -11.43 -13.32 14.79
C MET A 221 -12.08 -12.09 15.47
N SER A 222 -13.36 -11.85 15.29
CA SER A 222 -14.08 -10.81 16.03
C SER A 222 -14.12 -11.09 17.52
N ALA A 223 -14.36 -12.35 17.93
CA ALA A 223 -14.29 -12.77 19.32
C ALA A 223 -12.86 -12.62 19.90
N LEU A 224 -11.82 -12.86 19.09
CA LEU A 224 -10.44 -12.59 19.48
C LEU A 224 -10.20 -11.10 19.71
N VAL A 225 -10.72 -10.22 18.84
CA VAL A 225 -10.60 -8.76 19.03
C VAL A 225 -11.18 -8.32 20.37
N ASP A 226 -12.32 -8.87 20.80
CA ASP A 226 -12.90 -8.56 22.13
C ASP A 226 -11.93 -8.87 23.27
N ARG A 227 -11.22 -10.00 23.17
CA ARG A 227 -10.22 -10.40 24.17
C ARG A 227 -8.99 -9.49 24.14
N LEU A 228 -8.51 -9.13 22.95
CA LEU A 228 -7.35 -8.25 22.78
C LEU A 228 -7.62 -6.83 23.30
N VAL A 229 -8.80 -6.30 23.05
CA VAL A 229 -9.23 -4.98 23.56
C VAL A 229 -9.34 -4.96 25.09
N ALA A 230 -9.65 -6.10 25.70
CA ALA A 230 -9.69 -6.25 27.16
C ALA A 230 -8.29 -6.32 27.81
N LEU A 231 -7.20 -6.51 27.06
CA LEU A 231 -5.84 -6.56 27.62
C LEU A 231 -5.47 -5.24 28.30
N PRO A 232 -5.01 -5.27 29.56
CA PRO A 232 -4.62 -4.05 30.29
C PRO A 232 -3.48 -3.28 29.62
N ALA A 233 -2.56 -4.00 28.99
CA ALA A 233 -1.40 -3.43 28.31
C ALA A 233 -1.69 -2.88 26.89
N ALA A 234 -2.90 -3.13 26.35
CA ALA A 234 -3.28 -2.63 25.04
C ALA A 234 -3.52 -1.11 25.09
N THR A 235 -2.76 -0.38 24.28
CA THR A 235 -2.90 1.08 24.19
C THR A 235 -4.20 1.48 23.47
N PRO A 236 -4.72 2.71 23.66
CA PRO A 236 -5.89 3.21 22.93
C PRO A 236 -5.73 3.09 21.39
N ALA A 237 -4.54 3.34 20.87
CA ALA A 237 -4.25 3.21 19.45
C ALA A 237 -4.33 1.76 18.96
N MET A 238 -3.81 0.79 19.72
CA MET A 238 -3.92 -0.64 19.40
C MET A 238 -5.38 -1.09 19.41
N LYS A 239 -6.14 -0.75 20.47
CA LYS A 239 -7.56 -1.08 20.58
C LYS A 239 -8.35 -0.52 19.40
N SER A 240 -8.18 0.76 19.10
CA SER A 240 -8.85 1.42 18.00
C SER A 240 -8.49 0.78 16.65
N ARG A 241 -7.23 0.37 16.42
CA ARG A 241 -6.80 -0.29 15.19
C ARG A 241 -7.42 -1.67 15.02
N TRP A 242 -7.40 -2.52 16.05
CA TRP A 242 -8.00 -3.86 15.99
C TRP A 242 -9.52 -3.79 15.74
N LEU A 243 -10.20 -2.89 16.42
CA LEU A 243 -11.64 -2.65 16.26
C LEU A 243 -11.96 -2.09 14.85
N LEU A 244 -11.12 -1.20 14.30
CA LEU A 244 -11.27 -0.68 12.95
C LEU A 244 -11.19 -1.80 11.91
N GLU A 245 -10.14 -2.62 11.96
CA GLU A 245 -9.94 -3.71 11.00
C GLU A 245 -11.05 -4.77 11.10
N ASP A 246 -11.52 -5.04 12.32
CA ASP A 246 -12.65 -5.93 12.54
C ASP A 246 -13.95 -5.35 11.99
N GLY A 247 -14.22 -4.08 12.28
CA GLY A 247 -15.40 -3.37 11.78
C GLY A 247 -15.45 -3.35 10.26
N LEU A 248 -14.35 -3.01 9.59
CA LEU A 248 -14.26 -3.01 8.12
C LEU A 248 -14.51 -4.41 7.54
N ARG A 249 -14.01 -5.45 8.19
CA ARG A 249 -14.25 -6.85 7.78
C ARG A 249 -15.71 -7.24 7.94
N LEU A 250 -16.31 -6.94 9.07
CA LEU A 250 -17.72 -7.25 9.35
C LEU A 250 -18.67 -6.49 8.43
N MET A 251 -18.33 -5.27 8.00
CA MET A 251 -19.13 -4.49 7.06
C MET A 251 -19.48 -5.25 5.78
N ALA A 252 -18.62 -6.14 5.31
CA ALA A 252 -18.86 -6.94 4.10
C ALA A 252 -19.89 -8.05 4.30
N HIS A 253 -20.16 -8.47 5.55
CA HIS A 253 -21.02 -9.61 5.87
C HIS A 253 -22.23 -9.21 6.72
N ASP A 254 -22.06 -8.29 7.65
CA ASP A 254 -23.07 -7.78 8.57
C ASP A 254 -22.81 -6.28 8.83
N SER A 255 -23.49 -5.45 8.05
CA SER A 255 -23.26 -4.00 8.09
C SER A 255 -23.69 -3.36 9.42
N ILE A 256 -24.60 -3.99 10.18
CA ILE A 256 -25.04 -3.48 11.48
C ILE A 256 -23.95 -3.70 12.51
N ARG A 257 -23.40 -4.93 12.59
CA ARG A 257 -22.29 -5.24 13.48
C ARG A 257 -21.02 -4.48 13.07
N GLY A 258 -20.77 -4.37 11.78
CA GLY A 258 -19.63 -3.60 11.26
C GLY A 258 -19.68 -2.13 11.69
N ASP A 259 -20.84 -1.44 11.55
CA ASP A 259 -20.98 -0.05 12.00
C ASP A 259 -20.82 0.08 13.52
N ALA A 260 -21.39 -0.84 14.29
CA ALA A 260 -21.22 -0.85 15.76
C ALA A 260 -19.74 -0.98 16.14
N ARG A 261 -19.00 -1.89 15.50
CA ARG A 261 -17.58 -2.08 15.75
C ARG A 261 -16.73 -0.87 15.33
N LEU A 262 -17.08 -0.21 14.22
CA LEU A 262 -16.45 1.06 13.82
C LEU A 262 -16.75 2.19 14.83
N ALA A 263 -17.94 2.19 15.46
CA ALA A 263 -18.25 3.14 16.53
C ALA A 263 -17.37 2.90 17.77
N GLU A 264 -17.18 1.65 18.17
CA GLU A 264 -16.27 1.27 19.25
C GLU A 264 -14.81 1.67 18.92
N ALA A 265 -14.35 1.45 17.69
CA ALA A 265 -13.03 1.88 17.23
C ALA A 265 -12.82 3.40 17.36
N ALA A 266 -13.84 4.17 17.00
CA ALA A 266 -13.81 5.63 17.11
C ALA A 266 -13.78 6.11 18.58
N ALA A 267 -14.35 5.34 19.51
CA ALA A 267 -14.40 5.66 20.93
C ALA A 267 -13.15 5.20 21.70
N ALA A 268 -12.52 4.10 21.29
CA ALA A 268 -11.39 3.49 21.99
C ALA A 268 -10.14 4.37 22.04
N GLY A 269 -9.94 5.23 21.05
CA GLY A 269 -8.80 6.15 20.99
C GLY A 269 -9.11 7.40 20.17
N PRO A 270 -9.95 8.34 20.66
CA PRO A 270 -10.56 9.41 19.87
C PRO A 270 -9.59 10.30 19.08
N ALA A 271 -8.36 10.47 19.57
CA ALA A 271 -7.31 11.28 18.95
C ALA A 271 -6.37 10.49 18.00
N THR A 272 -6.60 9.19 17.86
CA THR A 272 -5.74 8.32 17.07
C THR A 272 -6.15 8.27 15.59
N GLU A 273 -5.18 8.00 14.70
CA GLU A 273 -5.44 7.82 13.28
C GLU A 273 -6.46 6.70 12.99
N PRO A 274 -6.40 5.50 13.62
CA PRO A 274 -7.42 4.47 13.41
C PRO A 274 -8.83 4.93 13.77
N ALA A 275 -9.00 5.71 14.84
CA ALA A 275 -10.30 6.27 15.22
C ALA A 275 -10.85 7.26 14.18
N GLY A 276 -9.97 8.09 13.59
CA GLY A 276 -10.33 8.98 12.49
C GLY A 276 -10.78 8.19 11.26
N ARG A 277 -10.05 7.16 10.89
CA ARG A 277 -10.43 6.25 9.80
C ARG A 277 -11.76 5.55 10.06
N ALA A 278 -12.03 5.13 11.30
CA ALA A 278 -13.30 4.51 11.66
C ALA A 278 -14.48 5.48 11.51
N ARG A 279 -14.34 6.74 11.95
CA ARG A 279 -15.36 7.79 11.76
C ARG A 279 -15.58 8.08 10.28
N LEU A 280 -14.52 8.16 9.48
CA LEU A 280 -14.61 8.36 8.06
C LEU A 280 -15.35 7.21 7.36
N ALA A 281 -15.02 5.96 7.65
CA ALA A 281 -15.70 4.79 7.10
C ALA A 281 -17.21 4.81 7.41
N ARG A 282 -17.60 5.22 8.62
CA ARG A 282 -19.01 5.40 8.98
C ARG A 282 -19.68 6.54 8.19
N ALA A 283 -18.96 7.64 7.96
CA ALA A 283 -19.47 8.74 7.15
C ALA A 283 -19.65 8.32 5.68
N GLU A 284 -18.69 7.61 5.10
CA GLU A 284 -18.79 7.06 3.74
C GLU A 284 -19.97 6.07 3.60
N GLN A 285 -20.21 5.25 4.61
CA GLN A 285 -21.36 4.36 4.62
C GLN A 285 -22.71 5.12 4.67
N ARG A 286 -22.77 6.23 5.41
CA ARG A 286 -23.96 7.09 5.42
C ARG A 286 -24.16 7.78 4.08
N LEU A 287 -23.07 8.26 3.46
CA LEU A 287 -23.11 8.79 2.09
C LEU A 287 -23.70 7.77 1.13
N ALA A 288 -23.21 6.55 1.10
CA ALA A 288 -23.67 5.50 0.20
C ALA A 288 -25.19 5.19 0.35
N ARG A 289 -25.75 5.45 1.54
CA ARG A 289 -27.20 5.23 1.85
C ARG A 289 -28.06 6.45 1.68
N ALA A 290 -27.47 7.64 1.54
CA ALA A 290 -28.23 8.89 1.40
C ALA A 290 -29.00 8.92 0.07
N ARG A 291 -30.26 9.34 0.13
CA ARG A 291 -31.17 9.41 -1.01
C ARG A 291 -31.70 10.81 -1.26
N THR A 292 -31.59 11.70 -0.28
CA THR A 292 -32.12 13.05 -0.32
C THR A 292 -31.04 14.10 -0.07
N SER A 293 -31.29 15.34 -0.48
CA SER A 293 -30.42 16.48 -0.15
C SER A 293 -30.29 16.69 1.36
N GLN A 294 -31.33 16.36 2.14
CA GLN A 294 -31.29 16.46 3.60
C GLN A 294 -30.35 15.41 4.23
N ASP A 295 -30.40 14.14 3.76
CA ASP A 295 -29.45 13.12 4.20
C ASP A 295 -28.02 13.55 3.90
N LEU A 296 -27.80 14.13 2.71
CA LEU A 296 -26.50 14.62 2.29
C LEU A 296 -25.99 15.76 3.20
N ALA A 297 -26.87 16.69 3.60
CA ALA A 297 -26.51 17.79 4.50
C ALA A 297 -25.99 17.27 5.85
N LEU A 298 -26.66 16.28 6.46
CA LEU A 298 -26.23 15.69 7.74
C LEU A 298 -24.85 15.02 7.65
N VAL A 299 -24.54 14.41 6.49
CA VAL A 299 -23.23 13.79 6.29
C VAL A 299 -22.15 14.85 6.03
N VAL A 300 -22.47 15.93 5.32
CA VAL A 300 -21.55 17.08 5.10
C VAL A 300 -21.11 17.64 6.44
N ASP A 301 -22.01 17.91 7.38
CA ASP A 301 -21.66 18.41 8.70
C ASP A 301 -20.69 17.46 9.45
N THR A 302 -20.91 16.15 9.31
CA THR A 302 -20.00 15.15 9.88
C THR A 302 -18.62 15.18 9.20
N LEU A 303 -18.56 15.30 7.87
CA LEU A 303 -17.31 15.35 7.12
C LEU A 303 -16.51 16.63 7.39
N GLU A 304 -17.18 17.77 7.59
CA GLU A 304 -16.53 19.01 7.97
C GLU A 304 -15.78 18.90 9.30
N VAL A 305 -16.39 18.26 10.31
CA VAL A 305 -15.71 17.97 11.58
C VAL A 305 -14.50 17.06 11.39
N LEU A 306 -14.53 16.15 10.41
CA LEU A 306 -13.45 15.22 10.14
C LEU A 306 -12.27 15.82 9.37
N ARG A 307 -12.38 17.06 8.85
CA ARG A 307 -11.30 17.75 8.14
C ARG A 307 -10.03 17.94 9.00
N ASP A 308 -10.20 18.01 10.32
CA ASP A 308 -9.08 18.20 11.25
C ASP A 308 -8.67 16.90 11.99
N VAL A 309 -9.34 15.79 11.71
CA VAL A 309 -9.10 14.52 12.42
C VAL A 309 -7.99 13.72 11.73
N PRO A 310 -6.95 13.27 12.47
CA PRO A 310 -5.92 12.39 11.94
C PRO A 310 -6.53 11.12 11.30
N GLY A 311 -5.98 10.72 10.14
CA GLY A 311 -6.47 9.55 9.41
C GLY A 311 -7.75 9.74 8.58
N ALA A 312 -8.46 10.88 8.74
CA ALA A 312 -9.65 11.22 7.96
C ALA A 312 -9.47 12.45 7.06
N ARG A 313 -8.61 13.39 7.44
CA ARG A 313 -8.47 14.77 6.92
C ARG A 313 -8.64 14.90 5.42
N ALA A 314 -7.72 14.34 4.64
CA ALA A 314 -7.68 14.56 3.18
C ALA A 314 -8.94 13.99 2.48
N ARG A 315 -9.36 12.81 2.88
CA ARG A 315 -10.52 12.15 2.29
C ARG A 315 -11.84 12.82 2.71
N ALA A 316 -11.97 13.22 3.96
CA ALA A 316 -13.13 13.94 4.48
C ALA A 316 -13.28 15.29 3.77
N ALA A 317 -12.20 16.05 3.58
CA ALA A 317 -12.22 17.31 2.84
C ALA A 317 -12.73 17.11 1.40
N MET A 318 -12.16 16.16 0.68
CA MET A 318 -12.57 15.87 -0.69
C MET A 318 -14.06 15.46 -0.79
N LEU A 319 -14.54 14.63 0.13
CA LEU A 319 -15.94 14.19 0.15
C LEU A 319 -16.89 15.32 0.55
N ALA A 320 -16.52 16.15 1.52
CA ALA A 320 -17.31 17.30 1.94
C ALA A 320 -17.48 18.34 0.80
N ASP A 321 -16.39 18.64 0.10
CA ASP A 321 -16.41 19.56 -1.05
C ASP A 321 -17.29 19.02 -2.19
N ALA A 322 -17.15 17.72 -2.51
CA ALA A 322 -17.98 17.08 -3.52
C ALA A 322 -19.47 17.06 -3.13
N ALA A 323 -19.76 16.71 -1.88
CA ALA A 323 -21.14 16.68 -1.36
C ALA A 323 -21.78 18.06 -1.31
N THR A 324 -21.02 19.09 -0.95
CA THR A 324 -21.47 20.48 -0.96
C THR A 324 -21.80 20.95 -2.39
N ARG A 325 -20.98 20.61 -3.38
CA ARG A 325 -21.27 20.90 -4.80
C ARG A 325 -22.54 20.20 -5.28
N VAL A 326 -22.73 18.92 -4.96
CA VAL A 326 -23.96 18.18 -5.32
C VAL A 326 -25.20 18.84 -4.74
N ARG A 327 -25.15 19.22 -3.45
CA ARG A 327 -26.26 19.90 -2.77
C ARG A 327 -26.57 21.25 -3.42
N ALA A 328 -25.55 22.09 -3.60
CA ALA A 328 -25.71 23.42 -4.20
C ALA A 328 -26.31 23.34 -5.62
N ALA A 329 -25.86 22.38 -6.43
CA ALA A 329 -26.41 22.17 -7.78
C ALA A 329 -27.87 21.69 -7.75
N ALA A 330 -28.20 20.75 -6.84
CA ALA A 330 -29.58 20.28 -6.68
C ALA A 330 -30.54 21.37 -6.19
N ASP A 331 -30.08 22.21 -5.24
CA ASP A 331 -30.86 23.34 -4.71
C ASP A 331 -31.01 24.45 -5.76
N SER A 332 -29.97 24.75 -6.52
CA SER A 332 -30.00 25.72 -7.64
C SER A 332 -30.96 25.28 -8.74
N ALA A 333 -30.96 24.00 -9.06
CA ALA A 333 -31.92 23.44 -10.02
C ALA A 333 -33.37 23.52 -9.51
N ALA A 334 -33.62 23.27 -8.20
CA ALA A 334 -34.91 23.41 -7.58
C ALA A 334 -35.43 24.87 -7.60
N ALA A 335 -34.52 25.85 -7.53
CA ALA A 335 -34.83 27.26 -7.64
C ALA A 335 -35.05 27.76 -9.09
N GLY A 336 -34.96 26.88 -10.09
CA GLY A 336 -35.17 27.24 -11.50
C GLY A 336 -34.05 28.05 -12.11
N ALA A 337 -32.81 27.88 -11.61
CA ALA A 337 -31.64 28.62 -12.11
C ALA A 337 -31.36 28.33 -13.60
N PRO A 338 -30.70 29.26 -14.32
CA PRO A 338 -30.23 29.02 -15.68
C PRO A 338 -29.34 27.78 -15.76
N ARG A 339 -29.54 26.97 -16.79
CA ARG A 339 -28.80 25.73 -17.02
C ARG A 339 -28.96 24.69 -15.87
N ALA A 340 -30.16 24.65 -15.26
CA ALA A 340 -30.51 23.66 -14.23
C ALA A 340 -30.31 22.22 -14.71
N ASP A 341 -30.49 21.97 -16.01
CA ASP A 341 -30.22 20.68 -16.67
C ASP A 341 -28.77 20.21 -16.51
N LEU A 342 -27.82 21.10 -16.79
CA LEU A 342 -26.38 20.80 -16.60
C LEU A 342 -26.02 20.65 -15.12
N ALA A 343 -26.58 21.49 -14.27
CA ALA A 343 -26.35 21.42 -12.84
C ALA A 343 -26.82 20.08 -12.26
N LEU A 344 -28.04 19.62 -12.63
CA LEU A 344 -28.55 18.31 -12.22
C LEU A 344 -27.71 17.15 -12.76
N PHE A 345 -27.34 17.23 -14.04
CA PHE A 345 -26.54 16.19 -14.66
C PHE A 345 -25.19 16.01 -13.96
N LEU A 346 -24.43 17.13 -13.77
CA LEU A 346 -23.15 17.09 -13.08
C LEU A 346 -23.25 16.73 -11.60
N ALA A 347 -24.32 17.15 -10.92
CA ALA A 347 -24.59 16.71 -9.56
C ALA A 347 -24.79 15.19 -9.49
N ALA A 348 -25.53 14.62 -10.45
CA ALA A 348 -25.75 13.18 -10.52
C ALA A 348 -24.44 12.41 -10.82
N GLU A 349 -23.62 12.87 -11.76
CA GLU A 349 -22.29 12.28 -12.03
C GLU A 349 -21.38 12.39 -10.80
N THR A 350 -21.33 13.54 -10.15
CA THR A 350 -20.52 13.74 -8.94
C THR A 350 -20.98 12.82 -7.81
N ALA A 351 -22.29 12.67 -7.63
CA ALA A 351 -22.86 11.76 -6.64
C ALA A 351 -22.46 10.30 -6.94
N ARG A 352 -22.50 9.88 -8.21
CA ARG A 352 -22.15 8.52 -8.64
C ARG A 352 -20.64 8.27 -8.48
N ASP A 353 -19.79 9.14 -9.05
CA ASP A 353 -18.38 8.86 -9.30
C ASP A 353 -17.48 9.31 -8.15
N ALA A 354 -17.74 10.48 -7.55
CA ALA A 354 -16.92 11.02 -6.46
C ALA A 354 -17.39 10.59 -5.07
N LEU A 355 -18.72 10.48 -4.88
CA LEU A 355 -19.32 10.17 -3.58
C LEU A 355 -19.73 8.71 -3.43
N ALA A 356 -19.70 7.91 -4.50
CA ALA A 356 -20.22 6.54 -4.54
C ALA A 356 -21.66 6.40 -4.02
N MET A 357 -22.54 7.33 -4.44
CA MET A 357 -23.95 7.43 -4.04
C MET A 357 -24.89 7.08 -5.22
N PRO A 358 -24.94 5.83 -5.68
CA PRO A 358 -25.73 5.45 -6.87
C PRO A 358 -27.22 5.75 -6.71
N SER A 359 -27.77 5.61 -5.50
CA SER A 359 -29.16 5.90 -5.22
C SER A 359 -29.52 7.38 -5.42
N LEU A 360 -28.70 8.31 -4.90
CA LEU A 360 -28.91 9.74 -5.09
C LEU A 360 -28.67 10.14 -6.54
N ALA A 361 -27.62 9.59 -7.17
CA ALA A 361 -27.36 9.81 -8.60
C ALA A 361 -28.58 9.43 -9.46
N GLY A 362 -29.17 8.26 -9.20
CA GLY A 362 -30.40 7.81 -9.87
C GLY A 362 -31.58 8.77 -9.67
N VAL A 363 -31.76 9.29 -8.44
CA VAL A 363 -32.79 10.31 -8.17
C VAL A 363 -32.58 11.57 -8.99
N LEU A 364 -31.34 12.08 -9.02
CA LEU A 364 -31.00 13.32 -9.74
C LEU A 364 -31.09 13.16 -11.27
N PHE A 365 -30.64 12.04 -11.82
CA PHE A 365 -30.83 11.74 -13.26
C PHE A 365 -32.33 11.61 -13.62
N ARG A 366 -33.11 10.92 -12.81
CA ARG A 366 -34.55 10.78 -13.02
C ARG A 366 -35.26 12.14 -12.99
N ARG A 367 -34.91 12.98 -12.04
CA ARG A 367 -35.40 14.34 -11.91
C ARG A 367 -35.10 15.15 -13.17
N LEU A 368 -33.86 15.07 -13.71
CA LEU A 368 -33.52 15.73 -14.98
C LEU A 368 -34.40 15.29 -16.13
N VAL A 369 -34.63 13.97 -16.29
CA VAL A 369 -35.43 13.40 -17.37
C VAL A 369 -36.93 13.80 -17.26
N GLU A 370 -37.48 13.85 -16.05
CA GLU A 370 -38.86 14.19 -15.76
C GLU A 370 -39.15 15.69 -15.83
N GLU A 371 -38.32 16.52 -15.20
CA GLU A 371 -38.52 17.97 -15.13
C GLU A 371 -38.06 18.70 -16.40
N GLN A 372 -37.07 18.17 -17.12
CA GLN A 372 -36.45 18.80 -18.29
C GLN A 372 -36.27 17.81 -19.46
N PRO A 373 -37.35 17.19 -19.97
CA PRO A 373 -37.27 16.18 -21.04
C PRO A 373 -36.75 16.72 -22.37
N GLY A 374 -36.79 18.04 -22.57
CA GLY A 374 -36.21 18.73 -23.73
C GLY A 374 -34.70 19.07 -23.61
N SER A 375 -34.10 18.79 -22.49
CA SER A 375 -32.65 19.01 -22.32
C SER A 375 -31.84 18.12 -23.25
N PRO A 376 -30.78 18.65 -23.89
CA PRO A 376 -29.87 17.84 -24.71
C PRO A 376 -29.11 16.77 -23.87
N TYR A 377 -29.11 16.88 -22.55
CA TYR A 377 -28.48 15.93 -21.61
C TYR A 377 -29.45 14.89 -21.06
N ALA A 378 -30.78 15.04 -21.28
CA ALA A 378 -31.77 14.06 -20.85
C ALA A 378 -31.50 12.64 -21.43
N PRO A 379 -31.12 12.48 -22.71
CA PRO A 379 -30.74 11.16 -23.26
C PRO A 379 -29.56 10.54 -22.54
N LYS A 380 -28.50 11.31 -22.24
CA LYS A 380 -27.33 10.83 -21.49
C LYS A 380 -27.74 10.40 -20.05
N ALA A 381 -28.67 11.14 -19.43
CA ALA A 381 -29.21 10.79 -18.11
C ALA A 381 -30.01 9.48 -18.14
N VAL A 382 -30.82 9.23 -19.19
CA VAL A 382 -31.53 7.96 -19.38
C VAL A 382 -30.57 6.79 -19.50
N LEU A 383 -29.46 6.95 -20.25
CA LEU A 383 -28.43 5.94 -20.37
C LEU A 383 -27.76 5.65 -19.01
N ALA A 384 -27.43 6.70 -18.26
CA ALA A 384 -26.85 6.57 -16.93
C ALA A 384 -27.80 5.89 -15.94
N LEU A 385 -29.10 6.20 -15.98
CA LEU A 385 -30.12 5.54 -15.18
C LEU A 385 -30.20 4.05 -15.47
N HIS A 386 -30.23 3.68 -16.74
CA HIS A 386 -30.26 2.28 -17.14
C HIS A 386 -29.01 1.50 -16.71
N GLN A 387 -27.84 2.14 -16.73
CA GLN A 387 -26.61 1.54 -16.21
C GLN A 387 -26.63 1.34 -14.68
N LEU A 388 -27.24 2.27 -13.95
CA LEU A 388 -27.35 2.20 -12.48
C LEU A 388 -28.40 1.18 -12.02
N ASP A 389 -29.52 1.14 -12.70
CA ASP A 389 -30.68 0.30 -12.35
C ASP A 389 -31.42 -0.09 -13.63
N PRO A 390 -31.04 -1.18 -14.30
CA PRO A 390 -31.70 -1.64 -15.53
C PRO A 390 -33.18 -1.98 -15.34
N GLU A 391 -33.58 -2.48 -14.16
CA GLU A 391 -34.95 -2.84 -13.85
C GLU A 391 -35.79 -1.61 -13.49
N GLY A 392 -35.17 -0.57 -12.96
CA GLY A 392 -35.85 0.69 -12.61
C GLY A 392 -36.17 1.60 -13.80
N VAL A 393 -35.85 1.20 -15.03
CA VAL A 393 -36.15 1.90 -16.29
C VAL A 393 -36.90 0.93 -17.24
N PRO A 394 -38.14 0.53 -16.92
CA PRO A 394 -38.83 -0.53 -17.64
C PRO A 394 -39.10 -0.21 -19.10
N ASP A 395 -39.30 1.07 -19.45
CA ASP A 395 -39.60 1.53 -20.82
C ASP A 395 -38.31 2.06 -21.51
N PHE A 396 -37.14 1.53 -21.17
CA PHE A 396 -35.88 2.02 -21.73
C PHE A 396 -35.87 2.09 -23.26
N PRO A 397 -36.36 1.10 -24.04
CA PRO A 397 -36.46 1.21 -25.50
C PRO A 397 -37.34 2.38 -25.97
N ALA A 398 -38.48 2.59 -25.37
CA ALA A 398 -39.39 3.70 -25.72
C ALA A 398 -38.78 5.07 -25.36
N LEU A 399 -38.01 5.15 -24.27
CA LEU A 399 -37.26 6.34 -23.90
C LEU A 399 -36.17 6.64 -24.92
N LEU A 400 -35.44 5.63 -25.38
CA LEU A 400 -34.42 5.81 -26.46
C LEU A 400 -35.07 6.25 -27.77
N GLU A 401 -36.21 5.72 -28.13
CA GLU A 401 -36.94 6.11 -29.32
C GLU A 401 -37.37 7.59 -29.27
N ARG A 402 -37.81 8.09 -28.11
CA ARG A 402 -38.11 9.52 -27.88
C ARG A 402 -36.90 10.41 -28.18
N TYR A 403 -35.69 9.92 -27.92
CA TYR A 403 -34.43 10.64 -28.10
C TYR A 403 -33.63 10.19 -29.31
N ALA A 404 -34.25 9.53 -30.31
CA ALA A 404 -33.58 8.94 -31.47
C ALA A 404 -32.66 9.95 -32.25
N ALA A 405 -33.06 11.22 -32.29
CA ALA A 405 -32.29 12.28 -32.94
C ALA A 405 -31.09 12.82 -32.08
N SER A 406 -30.93 12.30 -30.85
CA SER A 406 -29.84 12.78 -29.96
C SER A 406 -28.49 12.23 -30.38
N PRO A 407 -27.43 13.08 -30.35
CA PRO A 407 -26.05 12.60 -30.56
C PRO A 407 -25.60 11.50 -29.58
N TYR A 408 -26.14 11.43 -28.38
CA TYR A 408 -25.85 10.37 -27.42
C TYR A 408 -26.45 9.03 -27.84
N VAL A 409 -27.65 9.02 -28.41
CA VAL A 409 -28.28 7.79 -28.93
C VAL A 409 -27.57 7.34 -30.21
N ALA A 410 -27.22 8.26 -31.11
CA ALA A 410 -26.43 7.96 -32.29
C ALA A 410 -25.07 7.32 -31.93
N ALA A 411 -24.42 7.80 -30.88
CA ALA A 411 -23.16 7.23 -30.39
C ALA A 411 -23.30 5.78 -29.91
N LEU A 412 -24.44 5.33 -29.39
CA LEU A 412 -24.70 3.92 -29.05
C LEU A 412 -24.64 3.01 -30.29
N HIS A 413 -25.00 3.56 -31.44
CA HIS A 413 -24.95 2.86 -32.74
C HIS A 413 -23.60 3.04 -33.45
N GLY A 414 -22.59 3.65 -32.77
CA GLY A 414 -21.26 3.86 -33.33
C GLY A 414 -21.13 5.15 -34.19
N GLU A 415 -22.14 5.99 -34.23
CA GLU A 415 -22.16 7.24 -35.00
C GLU A 415 -21.67 8.41 -34.13
N VAL A 416 -20.35 8.64 -34.11
CA VAL A 416 -19.74 9.74 -33.35
C VAL A 416 -19.60 10.98 -34.24
N GLY A 417 -20.56 11.90 -34.14
CA GLY A 417 -20.59 13.15 -34.90
C GLY A 417 -20.11 14.39 -34.13
N PRO A 418 -19.99 15.56 -34.81
CA PRO A 418 -19.56 16.80 -34.17
C PRO A 418 -20.53 17.28 -33.06
N GLY A 419 -21.82 16.96 -33.17
CA GLY A 419 -22.82 17.32 -32.15
C GLY A 419 -22.53 16.71 -30.78
N LEU A 420 -22.02 15.49 -30.70
CA LEU A 420 -21.63 14.87 -29.44
C LEU A 420 -20.47 15.62 -28.78
N ARG A 421 -19.45 16.00 -29.56
CA ARG A 421 -18.31 16.77 -29.06
C ARG A 421 -18.71 18.12 -28.50
N ILE A 422 -19.59 18.86 -29.20
CA ILE A 422 -20.11 20.15 -28.72
C ILE A 422 -20.79 20.01 -27.36
N LEU A 423 -21.61 18.96 -27.16
CA LEU A 423 -22.30 18.72 -25.89
C LEU A 423 -21.32 18.32 -24.79
N GLU A 424 -20.35 17.46 -25.05
CA GLU A 424 -19.32 17.07 -24.06
C GLU A 424 -18.39 18.25 -23.70
N ASP A 425 -18.01 19.09 -24.66
CA ASP A 425 -17.23 20.30 -24.44
C ASP A 425 -18.01 21.29 -23.56
N SER A 426 -19.31 21.47 -23.83
CA SER A 426 -20.21 22.33 -23.02
C SER A 426 -20.33 21.83 -21.59
N LEU A 427 -20.46 20.50 -21.41
CA LEU A 427 -20.50 19.86 -20.08
C LEU A 427 -19.19 20.08 -19.32
N SER A 428 -18.06 19.86 -19.99
CA SER A 428 -16.73 20.04 -19.43
C SER A 428 -16.46 21.50 -19.03
N GLN A 429 -16.84 22.46 -19.86
CA GLN A 429 -16.70 23.90 -19.56
C GLN A 429 -17.56 24.29 -18.35
N PHE A 430 -18.81 23.81 -18.28
CA PHE A 430 -19.67 24.09 -17.14
C PHE A 430 -19.12 23.47 -15.85
N ALA A 431 -18.59 22.25 -15.91
CA ALA A 431 -17.94 21.58 -14.78
C ALA A 431 -16.72 22.38 -14.28
N ALA A 432 -15.88 22.90 -15.20
CA ALA A 432 -14.72 23.71 -14.86
C ALA A 432 -15.12 25.03 -14.20
N THR A 433 -16.15 25.72 -14.70
CA THR A 433 -16.64 26.98 -14.11
C THR A 433 -17.31 26.77 -12.76
N ALA A 434 -18.06 25.68 -12.58
CA ALA A 434 -18.67 25.32 -11.31
C ALA A 434 -17.61 24.93 -10.25
N GLY A 435 -16.50 24.29 -10.68
CA GLY A 435 -15.34 23.98 -9.84
C GLY A 435 -14.61 25.27 -9.40
N ALA A 436 -14.34 26.16 -10.32
CA ALA A 436 -13.65 27.44 -10.04
C ALA A 436 -14.45 28.37 -9.11
N ALA A 437 -15.78 28.36 -9.20
CA ALA A 437 -16.64 29.14 -8.31
C ALA A 437 -16.61 28.62 -6.85
N SER A 438 -16.27 27.35 -6.62
CA SER A 438 -16.13 26.77 -5.29
C SER A 438 -14.75 27.03 -4.64
N GLU A 439 -13.71 27.34 -5.45
CA GLU A 439 -12.36 27.66 -4.96
C GLU A 439 -12.13 29.16 -4.71
N GLY A 440 -13.06 30.02 -5.10
CA GLY A 440 -12.90 31.45 -5.14
C GLY A 440 -13.63 32.26 -4.07
N THR A 441 -13.22 32.15 -2.81
CA THR A 441 -13.18 33.33 -1.93
C THR A 441 -11.70 33.51 -1.56
N PRO A 442 -10.98 34.49 -2.18
CA PRO A 442 -9.64 34.82 -1.73
C PRO A 442 -9.77 35.28 -0.27
N VAL A 443 -9.20 34.55 0.65
CA VAL A 443 -8.92 35.04 2.00
C VAL A 443 -8.12 36.33 1.81
N ALA A 444 -8.73 37.48 2.16
CA ALA A 444 -8.03 38.73 2.15
C ALA A 444 -6.74 38.59 2.95
N PRO A 445 -5.59 39.04 2.45
CA PRO A 445 -4.36 38.94 3.20
C PRO A 445 -4.54 39.68 4.53
N GLU A 446 -4.29 38.94 5.61
CA GLU A 446 -4.29 39.46 6.97
C GLU A 446 -3.40 40.71 7.01
N PRO A 447 -3.88 41.84 7.53
CA PRO A 447 -3.07 43.06 7.56
C PRO A 447 -1.81 42.82 8.36
N ALA A 448 -0.66 43.03 7.76
CA ALA A 448 0.65 42.84 8.37
C ALA A 448 0.68 43.56 9.74
N GLN A 449 0.90 42.79 10.80
CA GLN A 449 1.10 43.35 12.13
C GLN A 449 2.34 44.24 12.11
N PRO A 450 2.28 45.47 12.69
CA PRO A 450 3.43 46.33 12.75
C PRO A 450 4.54 45.70 13.59
N THR A 451 5.69 45.45 12.99
CA THR A 451 6.90 45.01 13.66
C THR A 451 7.30 46.00 14.73
N ALA A 452 7.31 45.58 15.98
CA ALA A 452 7.82 46.37 17.10
C ALA A 452 9.31 46.73 16.86
N PRO A 453 9.75 47.98 17.19
CA PRO A 453 11.11 48.42 16.98
C PRO A 453 12.08 47.60 17.85
N GLY A 454 13.08 47.02 17.19
CA GLY A 454 14.11 46.19 17.82
C GLY A 454 14.89 46.96 18.89
N THR A 455 14.87 46.45 20.12
CA THR A 455 15.81 46.82 21.19
C THR A 455 17.20 46.35 20.82
N ARG A 456 18.10 47.30 20.54
CA ARG A 456 19.55 47.07 20.41
C ARG A 456 20.10 46.54 21.74
N ARG A 457 20.69 45.35 21.74
CA ARG A 457 21.54 44.87 22.83
C ARG A 457 22.88 45.64 22.81
N PRO A 458 23.42 46.06 23.99
CA PRO A 458 24.73 46.65 24.05
C PRO A 458 25.82 45.64 23.75
N VAL A 459 26.84 46.07 23.00
CA VAL A 459 28.09 45.34 22.76
C VAL A 459 28.96 45.54 23.99
N GLU A 460 29.31 44.47 24.71
CA GLU A 460 30.39 44.48 25.67
C GLU A 460 31.73 44.20 24.97
N PRO A 461 32.81 44.92 25.33
CA PRO A 461 34.13 44.72 24.76
C PRO A 461 34.94 43.73 25.62
N ARG A 462 35.44 42.69 24.99
CA ARG A 462 36.74 42.01 25.06
C ARG A 462 36.64 40.55 24.74
#